data_b3a08db1ae01a43d673d68396f5fd8bd
#
_entry.id   b3a08db1ae01a43d673d68396f5fd8bd
#
_cell.length_a   1.000
_cell.length_b   1.000
_cell.length_c   1.000
_cell.angle_alpha   90.00
_cell.angle_beta   90.00
_cell.angle_gamma   90.00
#
_symmetry.space_group_name_H-M   'P 1'
#
loop_
_entity.id
_entity.type
_entity.pdbx_description
1 polymer ?
#
loop_
_entity_poly.entity_id
_entity_poly.type
_entity_poly.pdbx_seq_one_letter_code
_entity_poly.pdbx_strand_id
1 'polypeptide(L)' 'MTMLDTSVTLHTAGTHSLTRRERVVLAELTEDVTLEEIATRLFVTRNTVKSQVRSVYRKIGASTRAEAVAWAEAHGIR' A
#
# COMPACT_ATOMS: atom_id res chain seq x y z
N MET A 1 21.28 -3.57 -19.56
CA MET A 1 21.17 -3.32 -19.31
C MET A 1 20.86 -3.36 -18.78
N THR A 2 20.86 -3.50 -18.76
CA THR A 2 20.63 -3.33 -18.23
C THR A 2 20.29 -3.13 -17.47
N MET A 3 20.37 -3.18 -17.42
CA MET A 3 20.23 -2.77 -16.64
C MET A 3 19.70 -2.36 -16.09
N LEU A 4 19.66 -2.39 -16.06
CA LEU A 4 19.32 -1.80 -15.47
C LEU A 4 18.62 -1.76 -14.91
N ASP A 5 18.56 -2.01 -15.08
CA ASP A 5 18.07 -1.74 -14.48
C ASP A 5 17.62 -1.92 -13.62
N THR A 6 17.85 -2.21 -13.55
CA THR A 6 17.76 -2.20 -12.67
C THR A 6 17.50 -1.77 -11.83
N SER A 7 17.59 -1.42 -11.87
CA SER A 7 17.58 -0.80 -11.10
C SER A 7 16.92 -0.54 -10.51
N VAL A 8 16.75 -0.60 -10.79
CA VAL A 8 16.14 -0.22 -10.29
C VAL A 8 15.63 -0.47 -9.45
N THR A 9 15.78 -0.80 -9.29
CA THR A 9 15.38 -0.92 -8.54
C THR A 9 15.31 -0.74 -7.54
N LEU A 10 15.71 -0.80 -7.42
CA LEU A 10 15.83 -0.53 -6.46
C LEU A 10 15.36 0.13 -5.63
N HIS A 11 15.25 0.42 -5.53
CA HIS A 11 14.84 1.12 -4.80
C HIS A 11 13.79 0.85 -4.03
N THR A 12 14.04 0.08 -4.15
CA THR A 12 13.34 0.09 -3.63
C THR A 12 12.10 0.00 -2.95
N ALA A 13 11.81 0.20 -1.90
CA ALA A 13 10.57 0.24 -1.24
C ALA A 13 9.86 1.53 -1.56
N GLY A 14 9.37 1.64 -2.72
CA GLY A 14 8.64 2.81 -3.14
C GLY A 14 7.35 2.40 -3.79
N THR A 15 6.67 3.33 -4.41
CA THR A 15 5.41 3.05 -5.09
C THR A 15 5.56 1.98 -6.16
N HIS A 16 6.76 1.81 -6.69
CA HIS A 16 7.00 0.80 -7.72
C HIS A 16 6.80 -0.63 -7.23
N SER A 17 7.01 -0.87 -5.95
CA SER A 17 6.83 -2.23 -5.43
C SER A 17 5.39 -2.54 -5.10
N LEU A 18 4.49 -1.57 -5.12
CA LEU A 18 3.08 -1.80 -4.81
C LEU A 18 2.34 -2.20 -6.08
N THR A 19 1.49 -3.23 -5.96
CA THR A 19 0.60 -3.55 -7.05
C THR A 19 -0.47 -2.46 -7.16
N ARG A 20 -1.18 -2.46 -8.28
CA ARG A 20 -2.26 -1.50 -8.47
C ARG A 20 -3.30 -1.61 -7.35
N ARG A 21 -3.69 -2.85 -7.01
CA ARG A 21 -4.67 -3.07 -5.96
C ARG A 21 -4.16 -2.60 -4.61
N GLU A 22 -2.89 -2.84 -4.34
CA GLU A 22 -2.31 -2.39 -3.09
C GLU A 22 -2.33 -0.87 -2.98
N ARG A 23 -2.07 -0.17 -4.08
CA ARG A 23 -2.16 1.29 -4.08
C ARG A 23 -3.58 1.75 -3.83
N VAL A 24 -4.56 1.07 -4.42
CA VAL A 24 -5.96 1.42 -4.20
C VAL A 24 -6.33 1.24 -2.73
N VAL A 25 -5.93 0.11 -2.14
CA VAL A 25 -6.21 -0.14 -0.73
C VAL A 25 -5.54 0.91 0.15
N LEU A 26 -4.29 1.23 -0.13
CA LEU A 26 -3.57 2.22 0.65
C LEU A 26 -4.21 3.60 0.53
N ALA A 27 -4.73 3.94 -0.64
CA ALA A 27 -5.41 5.22 -0.85
C ALA A 27 -6.70 5.31 -0.03
N GLU A 28 -7.36 4.17 0.20
CA GLU A 28 -8.58 4.14 1.03
C GLU A 28 -8.28 4.15 2.51
N LEU A 29 -7.06 3.84 2.90
CA LEU A 29 -6.69 3.67 4.30
C LEU A 29 -6.56 5.02 4.98
N THR A 30 -7.33 5.23 6.05
CA THR A 30 -7.19 6.38 6.93
C THR A 30 -7.07 5.85 8.35
N GLU A 31 -6.89 6.74 9.31
CA GLU A 31 -6.77 6.30 10.69
C GLU A 31 -8.11 5.80 11.26
N ASP A 32 -9.21 6.22 10.65
CA ASP A 32 -10.55 5.93 11.18
C ASP A 32 -11.32 4.88 10.41
N VAL A 33 -10.99 4.65 9.14
CA VAL A 33 -11.77 3.74 8.31
C VAL A 33 -11.51 2.29 8.75
N THR A 34 -12.56 1.48 8.76
CA THR A 34 -12.39 0.07 9.08
C THR A 34 -12.04 -0.72 7.83
N LEU A 35 -11.42 -1.88 8.03
CA LEU A 35 -11.12 -2.77 6.91
C LEU A 35 -12.40 -3.25 6.23
N GLU A 36 -13.47 -3.42 7.01
CA GLU A 36 -14.77 -3.78 6.44
C GLU A 36 -15.29 -2.70 5.50
N GLU A 37 -15.13 -1.45 5.88
CA GLU A 37 -15.56 -0.35 5.03
C GLU A 37 -14.78 -0.33 3.73
N ILE A 38 -13.48 -0.55 3.81
CA ILE A 38 -12.66 -0.61 2.60
C ILE A 38 -13.12 -1.78 1.73
N ALA A 39 -13.33 -2.95 2.35
CA ALA A 39 -13.76 -4.13 1.62
C ALA A 39 -15.08 -3.88 0.90
N THR A 40 -16.01 -3.22 1.56
CA THR A 40 -17.30 -2.90 0.96
C THR A 40 -17.12 -1.98 -0.24
N ARG A 41 -16.28 -0.97 -0.11
CA ARG A 41 -16.04 -0.02 -1.21
C ARG A 41 -15.39 -0.68 -2.41
N LEU A 42 -14.52 -1.66 -2.16
CA LEU A 42 -13.76 -2.31 -3.23
C LEU A 42 -14.39 -3.60 -3.71
N PHE A 43 -15.54 -3.99 -3.13
CA PHE A 43 -16.25 -5.23 -3.51
C PHE A 43 -15.40 -6.47 -3.32
N VAL A 44 -14.68 -6.53 -2.21
CA VAL A 44 -13.86 -7.68 -1.84
C VAL A 44 -14.16 -8.05 -0.40
N THR A 45 -13.57 -9.15 0.07
CA THR A 45 -13.76 -9.57 1.47
C THR A 45 -12.83 -8.80 2.38
N ARG A 46 -13.19 -8.75 3.68
CA ARG A 46 -12.33 -8.15 4.69
C ARG A 46 -10.98 -8.85 4.75
N ASN A 47 -10.96 -10.18 4.61
CA ASN A 47 -9.70 -10.92 4.63
C ASN A 47 -8.79 -10.53 3.48
N THR A 48 -9.35 -10.26 2.32
CA THR A 48 -8.56 -9.79 1.18
C THR A 48 -7.91 -8.45 1.48
N VAL A 49 -8.68 -7.52 2.06
CA VAL A 49 -8.14 -6.22 2.44
C VAL A 49 -7.04 -6.39 3.48
N LYS A 50 -7.29 -7.23 4.48
CA LYS A 50 -6.32 -7.47 5.54
C LYS A 50 -4.99 -7.98 4.98
N SER A 51 -5.06 -8.92 4.05
CA SER A 51 -3.85 -9.46 3.41
C SER A 51 -3.11 -8.39 2.63
N GLN A 52 -3.86 -7.55 1.93
CA GLN A 52 -3.27 -6.49 1.13
C GLN A 52 -2.63 -5.42 2.01
N VAL A 53 -3.28 -5.08 3.11
CA VAL A 53 -2.72 -4.11 4.06
C VAL A 53 -1.41 -4.63 4.65
N ARG A 54 -1.36 -5.91 5.01
CA ARG A 54 -0.12 -6.51 5.50
C ARG A 54 0.99 -6.43 4.47
N SER A 55 0.67 -6.74 3.23
CA SER A 55 1.64 -6.69 2.15
C SER A 55 2.15 -5.26 1.94
N VAL A 56 1.24 -4.29 1.97
CA VAL A 56 1.62 -2.88 1.84
C VAL A 56 2.56 -2.48 2.97
N TYR A 57 2.19 -2.77 4.22
CA TYR A 57 3.02 -2.42 5.37
C TYR A 57 4.44 -2.96 5.20
N ARG A 58 4.56 -4.21 4.79
CA ARG A 58 5.86 -4.82 4.60
C ARG A 58 6.64 -4.11 3.50
N LYS A 59 5.97 -3.77 2.42
CA LYS A 59 6.64 -3.17 1.26
C LYS A 59 7.08 -1.74 1.50
N ILE A 60 6.32 -0.97 2.27
CA ILE A 60 6.68 0.42 2.53
C ILE A 60 7.42 0.62 3.85
N GLY A 61 7.59 -0.47 4.62
CA GLY A 61 8.33 -0.39 5.87
C GLY A 61 7.54 0.25 7.01
N ALA A 62 6.21 0.18 6.96
CA ALA A 62 5.37 0.75 8.01
C ALA A 62 5.05 -0.32 9.05
N SER A 63 4.99 0.09 10.31
CA SER A 63 4.62 -0.78 11.41
C SER A 63 3.24 -0.46 11.98
N THR A 64 2.74 0.73 11.70
CA THR A 64 1.45 1.17 12.21
C THR A 64 0.63 1.78 11.09
N ARG A 65 -0.67 1.88 11.34
CA ARG A 65 -1.57 2.52 10.38
C ARG A 65 -1.18 3.99 10.16
N ALA A 66 -0.85 4.70 11.23
CA ALA A 66 -0.46 6.11 11.13
C ALA A 66 0.75 6.27 10.21
N GLU A 67 1.73 5.37 10.34
CA GLU A 67 2.91 5.41 9.47
C GLU A 67 2.53 5.18 8.02
N ALA A 68 1.62 4.24 7.77
CA ALA A 68 1.20 3.94 6.41
C ALA A 68 0.45 5.12 5.79
N VAL A 69 -0.42 5.77 6.57
CA VAL A 69 -1.17 6.93 6.09
C VAL A 69 -0.20 8.07 5.77
N ALA A 70 0.76 8.32 6.64
CA ALA A 70 1.75 9.37 6.42
C ALA A 70 2.59 9.07 5.18
N TRP A 71 2.99 7.81 5.01
CA TRP A 71 3.76 7.41 3.84
C TRP A 71 2.98 7.66 2.56
N ALA A 72 1.68 7.30 2.57
CA ALA A 72 0.82 7.47 1.41
C ALA A 72 0.70 8.94 1.02
N GLU A 73 0.56 9.82 2.01
CA GLU A 73 0.47 11.25 1.75
C GLU A 73 1.79 11.79 1.21
N ALA A 74 2.91 11.34 1.75
CA ALA A 74 4.21 11.80 1.33
C ALA A 74 4.55 11.36 -0.11
N HIS A 75 3.97 10.25 -0.54
CA HIS A 75 4.29 9.68 -1.86
C HIS A 75 3.18 9.87 -2.88
N GLY A 76 2.22 10.73 -2.60
CA GLY A 76 1.20 11.10 -3.56
C GLY A 76 0.18 10.00 -3.85
N ILE A 77 0.04 9.05 -2.94
CA ILE A 77 -0.97 7.99 -3.08
C ILE A 77 -2.36 8.54 -2.77
N ARG A 78 -2.43 9.58 -1.96
CA ARG A 78 -3.72 10.13 -1.52
C ARG A 78 -3.89 11.54 -2.00
#